data_5d1a8c3c5148f703c11da780956e666f
#
_entry.id   5d1a8c3c5148f703c11da780956e666f
#
_cell.length_a   1.000
_cell.length_b   1.000
_cell.length_c   1.000
_cell.angle_alpha   90.00
_cell.angle_beta   90.00
_cell.angle_gamma   90.00
#
_symmetry.space_group_name_H-M   'P 1'
#
loop_
_entity.id
_entity.type
_entity.pdbx_description
1 polymer ?
#
loop_
_entity_poly.entity_id
_entity_poly.type
_entity_poly.pdbx_seq_one_letter_code
_entity_poly.pdbx_strand_id
1 'polypeptide(L)'
;VETIVRPGGLFIFDICTEHNSLRYFRDMRDREEGPGFAYERHSTYDAETRLQRNHFVIHFDTQDEVLEETHIQRIYPVSTVIERVEASSFELLDLYDGFTFNRGTENSDRIHFVLRAPKAE
;
A
#
# COMPACT_ATOMS: atom_id res chain seq x y z
N VAL A 1 9.06 -14.76 -0.19
CA VAL A 1 7.76 -15.10 0.43
C VAL A 1 7.51 -16.59 0.38
N GLU A 2 7.78 -17.23 -0.77
CA GLU A 2 7.56 -18.66 -0.95
C GLU A 2 8.29 -19.51 0.09
N THR A 3 9.46 -19.08 0.56
CA THR A 3 10.24 -19.83 1.56
C THR A 3 9.71 -19.69 2.98
N ILE A 4 8.86 -18.71 3.26
CA ILE A 4 8.33 -18.47 4.61
C ILE A 4 6.85 -18.83 4.73
N VAL A 5 6.17 -19.09 3.63
CA VAL A 5 4.77 -19.51 3.63
C VAL A 5 4.73 -21.04 3.53
N ARG A 6 3.95 -21.66 4.44
CA ARG A 6 3.77 -23.11 4.43
C ARG A 6 3.22 -23.57 3.09
N PRO A 7 3.68 -24.73 2.54
CA PRO A 7 3.10 -25.29 1.31
C PRO A 7 1.58 -25.44 1.44
N GLY A 8 0.84 -24.95 0.45
CA GLY A 8 -0.62 -24.91 0.47
C GLY A 8 -1.22 -23.87 1.38
N GLY A 9 -0.40 -23.11 2.11
CA GLY A 9 -0.86 -22.04 2.99
C GLY A 9 -1.32 -20.80 2.23
N LEU A 10 -1.97 -19.88 2.94
CA LEU A 10 -2.46 -18.64 2.37
C LEU A 10 -1.46 -17.51 2.58
N PHE A 11 -1.34 -16.67 1.58
CA PHE A 11 -0.61 -15.42 1.65
C PHE A 11 -1.55 -14.29 1.25
N ILE A 12 -1.72 -13.31 2.14
CA ILE A 12 -2.62 -12.18 1.92
C ILE A 12 -1.78 -10.91 1.98
N PHE A 13 -1.91 -10.07 0.96
CA PHE A 13 -1.30 -8.75 0.98
C PHE A 13 -2.26 -7.74 0.38
N ASP A 14 -2.02 -6.47 0.66
CA ASP A 14 -2.84 -5.39 0.11
C ASP A 14 -1.97 -4.37 -0.62
N ILE A 15 -2.61 -3.67 -1.54
CA ILE A 15 -1.99 -2.58 -2.28
C ILE A 15 -2.93 -1.37 -2.29
N CYS A 16 -2.33 -0.18 -2.38
CA CYS A 16 -3.06 1.03 -2.74
C CYS A 16 -3.06 1.17 -4.25
N THR A 17 -4.15 1.66 -4.81
CA THR A 17 -4.30 1.83 -6.26
C THR A 17 -3.96 3.26 -6.69
N GLU A 18 -3.76 3.46 -8.00
CA GLU A 18 -3.62 4.80 -8.56
C GLU A 18 -4.88 5.65 -8.33
N HIS A 19 -6.05 5.03 -8.40
CA HIS A 19 -7.32 5.69 -8.10
C HIS A 19 -7.28 6.35 -6.71
N ASN A 20 -6.78 5.61 -5.71
CA ASN A 20 -6.61 6.14 -4.35
C ASN A 20 -5.64 7.33 -4.32
N SER A 21 -4.50 7.21 -5.01
CA SER A 21 -3.48 8.26 -5.04
C SER A 21 -4.00 9.53 -5.74
N LEU A 22 -4.70 9.39 -6.84
CA LEU A 22 -5.28 10.52 -7.57
C LEU A 22 -6.39 11.21 -6.77
N ARG A 23 -7.21 10.43 -6.05
CA ARG A 23 -8.35 10.95 -5.31
C ARG A 23 -7.94 11.63 -4.00
N TYR A 24 -7.01 11.06 -3.25
CA TYR A 24 -6.71 11.51 -1.88
C TYR A 24 -5.31 12.08 -1.68
N PHE A 25 -4.33 11.69 -2.49
CA PHE A 25 -2.92 11.96 -2.23
C PHE A 25 -2.20 12.73 -3.33
N ARG A 26 -2.94 13.30 -4.27
CA ARG A 26 -2.35 14.03 -5.39
C ARG A 26 -1.57 15.26 -4.93
N ASP A 27 -2.13 16.00 -3.99
CA ASP A 27 -1.46 17.07 -3.26
C ASP A 27 -2.28 17.29 -1.99
N MET A 28 -1.92 16.58 -0.92
CA MET A 28 -2.69 16.57 0.30
C MET A 28 -1.80 16.95 1.49
N ARG A 29 -2.32 17.82 2.33
CA ARG A 29 -1.68 18.24 3.56
C ARG A 29 -2.62 17.98 4.72
N ASP A 30 -2.11 17.35 5.77
CA ASP A 30 -2.86 17.18 7.00
C ASP A 30 -1.94 17.30 8.21
N ARG A 31 -2.56 17.41 9.37
CA ARG A 31 -1.87 17.49 10.65
C ARG A 31 -2.64 16.68 11.67
N GLU A 32 -1.91 15.92 12.49
CA GLU A 32 -2.49 15.20 13.62
C GLU A 32 -1.66 15.43 14.87
N GLU A 33 -2.34 15.42 16.01
CA GLU A 33 -1.72 15.54 17.33
C GLU A 33 -2.07 14.31 18.17
N GLY A 34 -1.09 13.78 18.86
CA GLY A 34 -1.24 12.70 19.82
C GLY A 34 -0.61 13.09 21.15
N PRO A 35 -0.69 12.21 22.18
CA PRO A 35 -0.03 12.46 23.45
C PRO A 35 1.49 12.58 23.28
N GLY A 36 2.03 13.77 23.53
CA GLY A 36 3.46 14.02 23.48
C GLY A 36 4.06 14.26 22.11
N PHE A 37 3.25 14.27 21.04
CA PHE A 37 3.74 14.53 19.67
C PHE A 37 2.69 15.17 18.78
N ALA A 38 3.16 15.77 17.70
CA ALA A 38 2.33 16.23 16.59
C ALA A 38 3.07 15.98 15.30
N TYR A 39 2.35 15.67 14.21
CA TYR A 39 2.99 15.58 12.91
C TYR A 39 2.20 16.31 11.84
N GLU A 40 2.93 16.75 10.82
CA GLU A 40 2.38 17.31 9.60
C GLU A 40 2.78 16.39 8.46
N ARG A 41 1.84 16.11 7.55
CA ARG A 41 2.09 15.28 6.38
C ARG A 41 1.76 16.05 5.12
N HIS A 42 2.67 15.96 4.15
CA HIS A 42 2.44 16.43 2.80
C HIS A 42 2.63 15.26 1.84
N SER A 43 1.56 14.87 1.16
CA SER A 43 1.56 13.77 0.20
C SER A 43 1.37 14.31 -1.21
N THR A 44 2.18 13.83 -2.15
CA THR A 44 2.09 14.16 -3.57
C THR A 44 2.11 12.88 -4.39
N TYR A 45 1.48 12.90 -5.55
CA TYR A 45 1.50 11.78 -6.48
C TYR A 45 1.81 12.28 -7.89
N ASP A 46 2.76 11.63 -8.55
CA ASP A 46 3.14 11.90 -9.93
C ASP A 46 2.67 10.74 -10.81
N ALA A 47 1.68 11.01 -11.66
CA ALA A 47 1.08 9.99 -12.52
C ALA A 47 2.03 9.51 -13.63
N GLU A 48 3.00 10.32 -14.04
CA GLU A 48 3.96 9.92 -15.07
C GLU A 48 4.93 8.86 -14.55
N THR A 49 5.44 9.06 -13.35
CA THR A 49 6.37 8.12 -12.71
C THR A 49 5.69 7.08 -11.84
N ARG A 50 4.41 7.28 -11.52
CA ARG A 50 3.61 6.47 -10.59
C ARG A 50 4.21 6.42 -9.20
N LEU A 51 4.85 7.52 -8.78
CA LEU A 51 5.45 7.63 -7.45
C LEU A 51 4.58 8.49 -6.54
N GLN A 52 4.23 7.93 -5.39
CA GLN A 52 3.62 8.66 -4.30
C GLN A 52 4.68 8.96 -3.26
N ARG A 53 4.76 10.24 -2.89
CA ARG A 53 5.70 10.71 -1.88
C ARG A 53 4.91 11.20 -0.68
N ASN A 54 5.26 10.69 0.50
CA ASN A 54 4.68 11.14 1.76
C ASN A 54 5.81 11.72 2.60
N HIS A 55 5.75 13.01 2.87
CA HIS A 55 6.73 13.72 3.69
C HIS A 55 6.11 14.05 5.04
N PHE A 56 6.78 13.62 6.11
CA PHE A 56 6.34 13.83 7.48
C PHE A 56 7.30 14.74 8.22
N VAL A 57 6.76 15.67 8.96
CA VAL A 57 7.50 16.50 9.93
C VAL A 57 6.90 16.22 11.30
N ILE A 58 7.70 15.66 12.19
CA ILE A 58 7.25 15.18 13.50
C ILE A 58 7.85 16.04 14.59
N HIS A 59 6.99 16.60 15.45
CA HIS A 59 7.37 17.43 16.60
C HIS A 59 7.07 16.66 17.88
N PHE A 60 8.04 16.64 18.81
CA PHE A 60 7.87 16.04 20.13
C PHE A 60 7.84 17.14 21.21
N ASP A 61 6.93 17.00 22.18
CA ASP A 61 6.79 17.99 23.26
C ASP A 61 8.02 18.08 24.16
N THR A 62 8.78 16.98 24.27
CA THR A 62 9.93 16.87 25.17
C THR A 62 11.27 17.19 24.51
N GLN A 63 11.26 17.45 23.20
CA GLN A 63 12.49 17.70 22.43
C GLN A 63 12.32 18.92 21.55
N ASP A 64 13.39 19.72 21.45
CA ASP A 64 13.43 20.84 20.50
C ASP A 64 13.69 20.37 19.09
N GLU A 65 14.15 19.13 18.90
CA GLU A 65 14.44 18.56 17.60
C GLU A 65 13.16 18.12 16.88
N VAL A 66 13.17 18.31 15.57
CA VAL A 66 12.10 17.91 14.67
C VAL A 66 12.62 16.76 13.83
N LEU A 67 11.87 15.66 13.79
CA LEU A 67 12.15 14.54 12.89
C LEU A 67 11.47 14.76 11.56
N GLU A 68 12.21 14.52 10.48
CA GLU A 68 11.64 14.51 9.13
C GLU A 68 11.83 13.14 8.51
N GLU A 69 10.76 12.63 7.91
CA GLU A 69 10.80 11.36 7.19
C GLU A 69 10.12 11.52 5.83
N THR A 70 10.68 10.88 4.82
CA THR A 70 10.09 10.84 3.50
C THR A 70 9.95 9.38 3.08
N HIS A 71 8.72 8.99 2.73
CA HIS A 71 8.41 7.67 2.22
C HIS A 71 8.00 7.79 0.76
N ILE A 72 8.66 7.03 -0.10
CA ILE A 72 8.36 7.01 -1.53
C ILE A 72 7.90 5.61 -1.89
N GLN A 73 6.71 5.52 -2.47
CA GLN A 73 6.18 4.23 -2.92
C GLN A 73 5.75 4.32 -4.38
N ARG A 74 6.04 3.26 -5.11
CA ARG A 74 5.59 3.14 -6.49
C ARG A 74 4.23 2.49 -6.52
N ILE A 75 3.31 3.11 -7.25
CA ILE A 75 1.94 2.61 -7.38
C ILE A 75 1.83 1.87 -8.71
N TYR A 76 1.66 0.55 -8.64
CA TYR A 76 1.53 -0.28 -9.84
C TYR A 76 0.07 -0.40 -10.25
N PRO A 77 -0.23 -0.49 -11.56
CA PRO A 77 -1.57 -0.88 -12.00
C PRO A 77 -1.96 -2.24 -11.42
N VAL A 78 -3.23 -2.42 -11.11
CA VAL A 78 -3.73 -3.70 -10.59
C VAL A 78 -3.42 -4.84 -11.57
N SER A 79 -3.60 -4.59 -12.88
CA SER A 79 -3.26 -5.56 -13.92
C SER A 79 -1.80 -6.02 -13.86
N THR A 80 -0.87 -5.11 -13.57
CA THR A 80 0.54 -5.44 -13.43
C THR A 80 0.78 -6.36 -12.24
N VAL A 81 0.11 -6.09 -11.12
CA VAL A 81 0.23 -6.93 -9.91
C VAL A 81 -0.32 -8.34 -10.20
N ILE A 82 -1.47 -8.42 -10.87
CA ILE A 82 -2.07 -9.71 -11.27
C ILE A 82 -1.11 -10.49 -12.17
N GLU A 83 -0.51 -9.84 -13.17
CA GLU A 83 0.46 -10.49 -14.07
C GLU A 83 1.67 -11.03 -13.30
N ARG A 84 2.18 -10.26 -12.33
CA ARG A 84 3.31 -10.70 -11.50
C ARG A 84 2.94 -11.89 -10.62
N VAL A 85 1.73 -11.89 -10.06
CA VAL A 85 1.23 -13.03 -9.28
C VAL A 85 1.10 -14.27 -10.15
N GLU A 86 0.51 -14.13 -11.34
CA GLU A 86 0.33 -15.24 -12.28
C GLU A 86 1.66 -15.80 -12.80
N ALA A 87 2.69 -14.96 -12.90
CA ALA A 87 4.04 -15.39 -13.27
C ALA A 87 4.80 -16.06 -12.12
N SER A 88 4.29 -15.95 -10.89
CA SER A 88 4.88 -16.59 -9.70
C SER A 88 4.38 -18.02 -9.56
N SER A 89 4.94 -18.75 -8.59
CA SER A 89 4.47 -20.08 -8.24
C SER A 89 3.20 -20.10 -7.40
N PHE A 90 2.74 -18.93 -6.94
CA PHE A 90 1.52 -18.80 -6.15
C PHE A 90 0.29 -18.82 -7.03
N GLU A 91 -0.81 -19.37 -6.50
CA GLU A 91 -2.11 -19.33 -7.13
C GLU A 91 -2.90 -18.14 -6.61
N LEU A 92 -3.41 -17.29 -7.51
CA LEU A 92 -4.31 -16.21 -7.15
C LEU A 92 -5.71 -16.78 -6.92
N LEU A 93 -6.18 -16.73 -5.67
CA LEU A 93 -7.50 -17.22 -5.33
C LEU A 93 -8.57 -16.16 -5.57
N ASP A 94 -8.33 -14.93 -5.09
CA ASP A 94 -9.25 -13.82 -5.29
C ASP A 94 -8.58 -12.49 -4.94
N LEU A 95 -9.24 -11.40 -5.30
CA LEU A 95 -8.88 -10.05 -4.90
C LEU A 95 -10.14 -9.30 -4.50
N TYR A 96 -10.06 -8.58 -3.37
CA TYR A 96 -11.21 -7.93 -2.76
C TYR A 96 -11.02 -6.41 -2.67
N ASP A 97 -12.12 -5.68 -2.89
CA ASP A 97 -12.15 -4.23 -2.76
C ASP A 97 -12.15 -3.84 -1.28
N GLY A 98 -11.04 -3.29 -0.81
CA GLY A 98 -10.89 -2.84 0.57
C GLY A 98 -11.16 -3.96 1.56
N PHE A 99 -12.01 -3.68 2.54
CA PHE A 99 -12.42 -4.66 3.55
C PHE A 99 -13.77 -5.31 3.23
N THR A 100 -14.14 -5.37 1.96
CA THR A 100 -15.39 -5.99 1.49
C THR A 100 -15.09 -7.31 0.81
N PHE A 101 -16.14 -8.09 0.53
CA PHE A 101 -16.04 -9.29 -0.31
C PHE A 101 -16.37 -9.01 -1.79
N ASN A 102 -16.50 -7.73 -2.16
CA ASN A 102 -16.65 -7.35 -3.55
C ASN A 102 -15.31 -7.46 -4.28
N ARG A 103 -15.35 -7.76 -5.57
CA ARG A 103 -14.12 -7.90 -6.34
C ARG A 103 -13.37 -6.57 -6.45
N GLY A 104 -12.06 -6.62 -6.25
CA GLY A 104 -11.18 -5.48 -6.44
C GLY A 104 -11.01 -5.12 -7.91
N THR A 105 -10.96 -3.83 -8.21
CA THR A 105 -10.79 -3.30 -9.58
C THR A 105 -9.83 -2.11 -9.56
N GLU A 106 -9.49 -1.59 -10.74
CA GLU A 106 -8.68 -0.36 -10.85
C GLU A 106 -9.37 0.84 -10.19
N ASN A 107 -10.67 0.77 -9.95
CA ASN A 107 -11.44 1.83 -9.28
C ASN A 107 -11.52 1.67 -7.77
N SER A 108 -10.99 0.60 -7.23
CA SER A 108 -10.88 0.40 -5.78
C SER A 108 -9.80 1.30 -5.21
N ASP A 109 -9.95 1.76 -3.96
CA ASP A 109 -8.92 2.53 -3.26
C ASP A 109 -7.79 1.62 -2.77
N ARG A 110 -8.15 0.46 -2.28
CA ARG A 110 -7.22 -0.56 -1.77
C ARG A 110 -7.72 -1.93 -2.18
N ILE A 111 -6.81 -2.84 -2.50
CA ILE A 111 -7.15 -4.20 -2.88
C ILE A 111 -6.40 -5.18 -2.01
N HIS A 112 -7.11 -6.17 -1.47
CA HIS A 112 -6.53 -7.30 -0.76
C HIS A 112 -6.44 -8.48 -1.72
N PHE A 113 -5.22 -9.00 -1.91
CA PHE A 113 -4.94 -10.18 -2.73
C PHE A 113 -4.84 -11.39 -1.83
N VAL A 114 -5.54 -12.46 -2.20
CA VAL A 114 -5.49 -13.74 -1.48
C VAL A 114 -4.86 -14.77 -2.39
N LEU A 115 -3.73 -15.29 -1.99
CA LEU A 115 -2.94 -16.25 -2.77
C LEU A 115 -2.79 -17.55 -1.99
N ARG A 116 -2.56 -18.64 -2.72
CA ARG A 116 -2.20 -19.93 -2.14
C ARG A 116 -0.79 -20.29 -2.54
N ALA A 117 0.03 -20.69 -1.56
CA ALA A 117 1.38 -21.15 -1.81
C ALA A 117 1.37 -22.50 -2.55
N PRO A 118 2.42 -22.83 -3.33
CA PRO A 118 2.50 -24.12 -4.00
C PRO A 118 2.42 -25.26 -2.96
N LYS A 119 1.80 -26.37 -3.35
CA LYS A 119 1.74 -27.56 -2.52
C LYS A 119 3.10 -28.26 -2.54
N ALA A 120 3.45 -28.93 -1.45
CA ALA A 120 4.60 -29.80 -1.41
C ALA A 120 4.37 -31.01 -2.33
N GLU A 121 5.40 -31.37 -3.09
CA GLU A 121 5.37 -32.58 -3.91
C GLU A 121 5.64 -33.82 -3.07
#